data_fa3448be2196b4e3a2424af63b2786c7
#
_entry.id   fa3448be2196b4e3a2424af63b2786c7
#
_cell.length_a   1.000
_cell.length_b   1.000
_cell.length_c   1.000
_cell.angle_alpha   90.00
_cell.angle_beta   90.00
_cell.angle_gamma   90.00
#
_symmetry.space_group_name_H-M   'P 1'
#
loop_
_entity.id
_entity.type
_entity.pdbx_description
1 polymer ?
#
loop_
_entity_poly.entity_id
_entity_poly.type
_entity_poly.pdbx_seq_one_letter_code
_entity_poly.pdbx_strand_id
1 'polypeptide(L)'
;MQRVHFIAIGGAAMHNLAIAISKKNDFLVTGSDDEIFEPSYSRLKKNGLLPAEMGWFPERIHSGLSAVIVGMHATIDNPELLRAKELGIKIFSFPEYLYQQTRSKTRIVVGGSHG
;
A
#
# COMPACT_ATOMS: atom_id res chain seq x y z
N MET A 1 -0.64 11.87 -10.99
CA MET A 1 -0.37 11.43 -9.62
C MET A 1 -0.88 10.02 -9.40
N GLN A 2 -0.04 9.20 -8.80
CA GLN A 2 -0.39 7.83 -8.47
C GLN A 2 -1.13 7.81 -7.12
N ARG A 3 -2.26 7.17 -7.08
CA ARG A 3 -3.02 7.02 -5.83
C ARG A 3 -3.00 5.56 -5.43
N VAL A 4 -2.36 5.28 -4.32
CA VAL A 4 -2.12 3.92 -3.88
C VAL A 4 -2.77 3.70 -2.52
N HIS A 5 -3.52 2.62 -2.39
CA HIS A 5 -4.19 2.28 -1.14
C HIS A 5 -3.62 0.99 -0.59
N PHE A 6 -3.28 1.00 0.70
CA PHE A 6 -2.71 -0.16 1.38
C PHE A 6 -3.76 -0.83 2.26
N ILE A 7 -4.06 -2.08 1.98
CA ILE A 7 -4.94 -2.89 2.81
C ILE A 7 -4.07 -3.60 3.85
N ALA A 8 -4.37 -3.42 5.12
CA ALA A 8 -3.54 -3.87 6.26
C ALA A 8 -2.24 -3.07 6.34
N ILE A 9 -2.37 -1.74 6.33
CA ILE A 9 -1.24 -0.82 6.29
C ILE A 9 -0.36 -0.91 7.54
N GLY A 10 -0.91 -1.42 8.65
CA GLY A 10 -0.18 -1.50 9.92
C GLY A 10 0.82 -2.63 10.02
N GLY A 11 0.91 -3.51 9.05
CA GLY A 11 1.89 -4.59 9.06
C GLY A 11 3.31 -4.05 9.12
N ALA A 12 4.22 -4.82 9.71
CA ALA A 12 5.59 -4.36 9.92
C ALA A 12 6.28 -3.91 8.63
N ALA A 13 6.22 -4.72 7.60
CA ALA A 13 6.82 -4.37 6.32
C ALA A 13 5.95 -3.39 5.54
N MET A 14 4.64 -3.54 5.65
CA MET A 14 3.69 -2.71 4.92
C MET A 14 3.79 -1.24 5.31
N HIS A 15 3.84 -0.94 6.61
CA HIS A 15 3.88 0.47 7.01
C HIS A 15 5.17 1.15 6.57
N ASN A 16 6.29 0.41 6.56
CA ASN A 16 7.55 0.97 6.07
C ASN A 16 7.47 1.29 4.58
N LEU A 17 6.88 0.40 3.81
CA LEU A 17 6.71 0.64 2.38
C LEU A 17 5.77 1.82 2.13
N ALA A 18 4.66 1.88 2.86
CA ALA A 18 3.71 2.98 2.70
C ALA A 18 4.36 4.33 2.98
N ILE A 19 5.17 4.41 4.04
CA ILE A 19 5.87 5.63 4.38
C ILE A 19 6.85 6.01 3.27
N ALA A 20 7.62 5.04 2.78
CA ALA A 20 8.59 5.30 1.72
C ALA A 20 7.92 5.80 0.44
N ILE A 21 6.81 5.19 0.07
CA ILE A 21 6.07 5.59 -1.13
C ILE A 21 5.45 6.98 -0.95
N SER A 22 4.96 7.28 0.26
CA SER A 22 4.31 8.57 0.51
C SER A 22 5.26 9.75 0.37
N LYS A 23 6.56 9.51 0.46
CA LYS A 23 7.56 10.56 0.33
C LYS A 23 7.89 10.89 -1.13
N LYS A 24 7.38 10.11 -2.06
CA LYS A 24 7.58 10.39 -3.48
C LYS A 24 6.59 11.47 -3.92
N ASN A 25 7.08 12.41 -4.71
CA ASN A 25 6.29 13.56 -5.14
C ASN A 25 5.02 13.21 -5.91
N ASP A 26 5.05 12.12 -6.65
CA ASP A 26 3.95 11.76 -7.52
C ASP A 26 2.97 10.78 -6.91
N PHE A 27 3.07 10.54 -5.60
CA PHE A 27 2.27 9.51 -4.95
C PHE A 27 1.42 10.08 -3.83
N LEU A 28 0.16 9.65 -3.79
CA LEU A 28 -0.74 9.90 -2.68
C LEU A 28 -1.08 8.55 -2.09
N VAL A 29 -0.79 8.38 -0.79
CA VAL A 29 -0.94 7.09 -0.11
C VAL A 29 -2.09 7.16 0.89
N THR A 30 -2.94 6.15 0.85
CA THR A 30 -3.98 5.94 1.86
C THR A 30 -3.88 4.50 2.35
N GLY A 31 -4.58 4.18 3.41
CA GLY A 31 -4.56 2.82 3.93
C GLY A 31 -5.66 2.55 4.91
N SER A 32 -5.88 1.27 5.17
CA SER A 32 -6.85 0.79 6.15
C SER A 32 -6.26 -0.38 6.92
N ASP A 33 -6.75 -0.56 8.13
CA ASP A 33 -6.41 -1.74 8.94
C ASP A 33 -7.48 -1.87 10.02
N ASP A 34 -7.67 -3.08 10.50
CA ASP A 34 -8.61 -3.28 11.61
C ASP A 34 -7.94 -3.06 12.96
N GLU A 35 -6.61 -3.13 13.00
CA GLU A 35 -5.86 -2.96 14.23
C GLU A 35 -4.42 -2.62 13.89
N ILE A 36 -3.87 -1.59 14.52
CA ILE A 36 -2.49 -1.19 14.26
C ILE A 36 -1.75 -1.10 15.59
N PHE A 37 -0.65 -1.83 15.69
CA PHE A 37 0.17 -1.87 16.90
C PHE A 37 1.43 -1.02 16.74
N GLU A 38 2.10 -0.76 17.87
CA GLU A 38 3.39 -0.11 17.84
C GLU A 38 4.45 -1.07 17.31
N PRO A 39 5.47 -0.59 16.63
CA PRO A 39 5.78 0.82 16.38
C PRO A 39 5.06 1.40 15.16
N SER A 40 4.31 0.60 14.42
CA SER A 40 3.63 1.05 13.20
C SER A 40 2.68 2.21 13.46
N TYR A 41 1.95 2.15 14.57
CA TYR A 41 0.97 3.17 14.91
C TYR A 41 1.60 4.57 14.96
N SER A 42 2.64 4.71 15.76
CA SER A 42 3.30 6.01 15.91
C SER A 42 3.97 6.47 14.63
N ARG A 43 4.55 5.56 13.88
CA ARG A 43 5.21 5.90 12.63
C ARG A 43 4.24 6.38 11.57
N LEU A 44 3.10 5.69 11.44
CA LEU A 44 2.07 6.11 10.50
C LEU A 44 1.47 7.44 10.90
N LYS A 45 1.23 7.63 12.19
CA LYS A 45 0.68 8.89 12.70
C LYS A 45 1.63 10.05 12.40
N LYS A 46 2.91 9.85 12.64
CA LYS A 46 3.92 10.87 12.40
C LYS A 46 3.98 11.28 10.93
N ASN A 47 3.75 10.34 10.05
CA ASN A 47 3.83 10.59 8.61
C ASN A 47 2.49 10.93 7.96
N GLY A 48 1.45 11.10 8.78
CA GLY A 48 0.13 11.47 8.27
C GLY A 48 -0.59 10.37 7.54
N LEU A 49 -0.23 9.12 7.80
CA LEU A 49 -0.81 7.96 7.12
C LEU A 49 -1.69 7.10 8.00
N LEU A 50 -1.84 7.45 9.27
CA LEU A 50 -2.67 6.67 10.17
C LEU A 50 -4.13 6.82 9.76
N PRO A 51 -4.87 5.71 9.52
CA PRO A 51 -6.29 5.81 9.21
C PRO A 51 -7.05 6.52 10.32
N ALA A 52 -8.03 7.31 9.96
CA ALA A 52 -8.84 8.04 10.93
C ALA A 52 -9.63 7.09 11.83
N GLU A 53 -10.02 5.96 11.27
CA GLU A 53 -10.77 4.93 12.00
C GLU A 53 -10.19 3.57 11.66
N MET A 54 -10.21 2.65 12.63
CA MET A 54 -9.86 1.27 12.37
C MET A 54 -11.06 0.57 11.73
N GLY A 55 -10.79 -0.38 10.85
CA GLY A 55 -11.80 -1.16 10.16
C GLY A 55 -11.58 -1.19 8.67
N TRP A 56 -12.54 -1.79 7.98
CA TRP A 56 -12.49 -1.93 6.53
C TRP A 56 -13.64 -1.13 5.93
N PHE A 57 -13.31 -0.31 4.92
CA PHE A 57 -14.26 0.65 4.34
C PHE A 57 -14.24 0.53 2.82
N PRO A 58 -15.04 -0.38 2.24
CA PRO A 58 -15.02 -0.57 0.78
C PRO A 58 -15.37 0.70 0.00
N GLU A 59 -16.11 1.60 0.61
CA GLU A 59 -16.46 2.87 -0.06
C GLU A 59 -15.25 3.75 -0.32
N ARG A 60 -14.11 3.48 0.33
CA ARG A 60 -12.87 4.21 0.08
C ARG A 60 -12.13 3.70 -1.16
N ILE A 61 -12.55 2.56 -1.68
CA ILE A 61 -11.98 1.98 -2.89
C ILE A 61 -12.76 2.50 -4.08
N HIS A 62 -12.09 3.19 -4.96
CA HIS A 62 -12.74 3.81 -6.12
C HIS A 62 -11.85 3.71 -7.35
N SER A 63 -12.44 3.95 -8.51
CA SER A 63 -11.75 3.77 -9.79
C SER A 63 -10.61 4.77 -10.02
N GLY A 64 -10.51 5.80 -9.19
CA GLY A 64 -9.40 6.74 -9.26
C GLY A 64 -8.10 6.21 -8.67
N LEU A 65 -8.14 5.07 -7.97
CA LEU A 65 -6.94 4.47 -7.43
C LEU A 65 -6.10 3.85 -8.53
N SER A 66 -4.79 4.08 -8.47
CA SER A 66 -3.85 3.49 -9.44
C SER A 66 -3.53 2.05 -9.09
N ALA A 67 -3.49 1.74 -7.81
CA ALA A 67 -3.15 0.40 -7.34
C ALA A 67 -3.61 0.20 -5.90
N VAL A 68 -3.79 -1.06 -5.54
CA VAL A 68 -4.10 -1.49 -4.18
C VAL A 68 -3.05 -2.51 -3.79
N ILE A 69 -2.42 -2.30 -2.64
CA ILE A 69 -1.41 -3.23 -2.11
C ILE A 69 -2.01 -3.97 -0.92
N VAL A 70 -1.92 -5.28 -0.94
CA VAL A 70 -2.55 -6.14 0.06
C VAL A 70 -1.49 -6.72 0.99
N GLY A 71 -1.68 -6.54 2.29
CA GLY A 71 -0.79 -7.12 3.29
C GLY A 71 -1.13 -8.57 3.57
N MET A 72 -0.18 -9.27 4.17
CA MET A 72 -0.32 -10.68 4.46
C MET A 72 -1.46 -10.99 5.45
N HIS A 73 -1.82 -10.01 6.26
CA HIS A 73 -2.87 -10.21 7.25
C HIS A 73 -4.27 -10.03 6.68
N ALA A 74 -4.39 -9.50 5.47
CA ALA A 74 -5.70 -9.33 4.84
C ALA A 74 -6.17 -10.66 4.29
N THR A 75 -7.42 -10.99 4.55
CA THR A 75 -7.99 -12.25 4.08
C THR A 75 -8.51 -12.08 2.65
N ILE A 76 -8.71 -13.21 1.98
CA ILE A 76 -9.19 -13.21 0.60
C ILE A 76 -10.57 -12.58 0.46
N ASP A 77 -11.36 -12.59 1.53
CA ASP A 77 -12.70 -12.03 1.55
C ASP A 77 -12.75 -10.63 2.17
N ASN A 78 -11.61 -9.98 2.32
CA ASN A 78 -11.56 -8.61 2.83
C ASN A 78 -12.42 -7.71 1.95
N PRO A 79 -13.35 -6.93 2.54
CA PRO A 79 -14.28 -6.15 1.73
C PRO A 79 -13.62 -5.11 0.83
N GLU A 80 -12.51 -4.54 1.26
CA GLU A 80 -11.78 -3.59 0.42
C GLU A 80 -11.14 -4.30 -0.76
N LEU A 81 -10.60 -5.48 -0.53
CA LEU A 81 -9.99 -6.28 -1.59
C LEU A 81 -11.03 -6.71 -2.62
N LEU A 82 -12.19 -7.15 -2.15
CA LEU A 82 -13.29 -7.55 -3.04
C LEU A 82 -13.74 -6.37 -3.89
N ARG A 83 -13.82 -5.19 -3.29
CA ARG A 83 -14.22 -4.00 -4.03
C ARG A 83 -13.19 -3.64 -5.09
N ALA A 84 -11.90 -3.75 -4.77
CA ALA A 84 -10.84 -3.48 -5.74
C ALA A 84 -10.93 -4.43 -6.93
N LYS A 85 -11.19 -5.72 -6.67
CA LYS A 85 -11.39 -6.69 -7.74
C LYS A 85 -12.58 -6.36 -8.61
N GLU A 86 -13.66 -5.95 -7.97
CA GLU A 86 -14.89 -5.59 -8.66
C GLU A 86 -14.68 -4.42 -9.60
N LEU A 87 -13.89 -3.45 -9.19
CA LEU A 87 -13.60 -2.26 -9.98
C LEU A 87 -12.48 -2.45 -10.99
N GLY A 88 -11.83 -3.60 -10.98
CA GLY A 88 -10.74 -3.88 -11.91
C GLY A 88 -9.46 -3.11 -11.62
N ILE A 89 -9.27 -2.68 -10.37
CA ILE A 89 -8.07 -1.96 -9.97
C ILE A 89 -6.90 -2.94 -9.87
N LYS A 90 -5.71 -2.51 -10.26
CA LYS A 90 -4.52 -3.35 -10.13
C LYS A 90 -4.25 -3.65 -8.67
N ILE A 91 -4.06 -4.93 -8.37
CA ILE A 91 -3.83 -5.40 -7.00
C ILE A 91 -2.46 -6.06 -6.95
N PHE A 92 -1.67 -5.64 -5.96
CA PHE A 92 -0.34 -6.20 -5.74
C PHE A 92 -0.22 -6.71 -4.33
N SER A 93 0.51 -7.80 -4.16
CA SER A 93 0.99 -8.17 -2.83
C SER A 93 2.13 -7.23 -2.46
N PHE A 94 2.52 -7.22 -1.18
CA PHE A 94 3.65 -6.42 -0.75
C PHE A 94 4.93 -6.76 -1.55
N PRO A 95 5.31 -8.04 -1.69
CA PRO A 95 6.52 -8.35 -2.45
C PRO A 95 6.43 -7.95 -3.92
N GLU A 96 5.25 -8.11 -4.52
CA GLU A 96 5.06 -7.71 -5.93
C GLU A 96 5.25 -6.23 -6.11
N TYR A 97 4.67 -5.42 -5.24
CA TYR A 97 4.79 -3.99 -5.37
C TYR A 97 6.21 -3.51 -5.09
N LEU A 98 6.85 -4.09 -4.09
CA LEU A 98 8.23 -3.79 -3.79
C LEU A 98 9.12 -4.09 -4.99
N TYR A 99 8.90 -5.23 -5.62
CA TYR A 99 9.65 -5.60 -6.80
C TYR A 99 9.46 -4.60 -7.94
N GLN A 100 8.23 -4.15 -8.15
CA GLN A 100 7.93 -3.15 -9.17
C GLN A 100 8.74 -1.87 -8.94
N GLN A 101 8.82 -1.42 -7.70
CA GLN A 101 9.54 -0.20 -7.36
C GLN A 101 11.05 -0.36 -7.55
N THR A 102 11.60 -1.45 -7.06
CA THR A 102 13.04 -1.69 -7.17
C THR A 102 13.46 -2.02 -8.59
N ARG A 103 12.62 -2.70 -9.32
CA ARG A 103 12.89 -3.03 -10.71
C ARG A 103 13.07 -1.77 -11.54
N SER A 104 12.23 -0.79 -11.32
CA SER A 104 12.32 0.47 -12.02
C SER A 104 13.66 1.15 -11.77
N LYS A 105 14.10 1.17 -10.51
CA LYS A 105 15.39 1.75 -10.14
C LYS A 105 16.55 0.95 -10.69
N THR A 106 16.46 -0.35 -10.60
CA THR A 106 17.51 -1.24 -11.05
C THR A 106 17.78 -1.08 -12.52
N ARG A 107 16.75 -0.92 -13.29
CA ARG A 107 16.89 -0.73 -14.70
C ARG A 107 17.70 0.50 -15.05
N ILE A 108 17.54 1.52 -14.26
CA ILE A 108 18.29 2.75 -14.44
C ILE A 108 19.73 2.54 -14.07
N VAL A 109 19.96 1.88 -12.97
CA VAL A 109 21.27 1.73 -12.46
C VAL A 109 22.03 0.77 -13.21
N VAL A 110 21.58 -0.31 -13.52
CA VAL A 110 22.33 -1.16 -14.00
C VAL A 110 22.46 -1.48 -14.91
N GLY A 111 22.09 -1.18 -15.15
CA GLY A 111 22.52 -1.59 -15.77
C GLY A 111 22.95 -2.81 -15.42
N GLY A 112 22.99 -3.26 -15.07
CA GLY A 112 23.38 -4.22 -14.89
C GLY A 112 23.66 -5.00 -14.17
N SER A 113 23.89 -5.34 -14.14
CA SER A 113 24.18 -6.02 -13.53
C SER A 113 23.63 -6.75 -12.77
N HIS A 114 23.36 -7.12 -12.53
CA HIS A 114 22.90 -7.88 -11.97
C HIS A 114 22.05 -7.99 -11.95
N GLY A 115 22.24 -7.55 -12.62
CA GLY A 115 21.37 -7.91 -12.62
C GLY A 115 20.44 -8.26 -11.89
#